data_645f37026c479c65f3d8735eb8af754c
#
_entry.id   645f37026c479c65f3d8735eb8af754c
#
_cell.length_a   1.000
_cell.length_b   1.000
_cell.length_c   1.000
_cell.angle_alpha   90.00
_cell.angle_beta   90.00
_cell.angle_gamma   90.00
#
_symmetry.space_group_name_H-M   'P 1'
#
loop_
_entity.id
_entity.type
_entity.pdbx_description
1 polymer ?
#
loop_
_entity_poly.entity_id
_entity_poly.type
_entity_poly.pdbx_seq_one_letter_code
_entity_poly.pdbx_strand_id
1 'polypeptide(L)'
;MFIWEKDSINKEQEDAILEDNSVLLIACPGSGKTRTLTFKIAYELSRLKSDKEFVIAITYTNRASDEIKERVELLGVDTSQLWIGTIHSFCMEWILKPYHLYSERLKNGFKVINSFDSEKILTELCKPYKEEKITYYDCGILAKTDNFYLTCLDTKKHNSLQNILGEYFAILEKNRQIDFEQILFYAYEILKSKPVVANILSNLSLISFIFSS
;
A
#
# COMPACT_ATOMS: atom_id res chain seq x y z
N MET A 1 -1.76 -17.09 24.71
CA MET A 1 -3.00 -16.79 23.99
C MET A 1 -3.60 -15.53 24.57
N PHE A 2 -3.81 -14.50 23.78
CA PHE A 2 -4.40 -13.24 24.23
C PHE A 2 -5.85 -13.44 24.62
N ILE A 3 -6.25 -12.94 25.79
CA ILE A 3 -7.63 -13.04 26.33
C ILE A 3 -8.05 -11.62 26.71
N TRP A 4 -9.20 -11.18 26.24
CA TRP A 4 -9.79 -9.90 26.60
C TRP A 4 -10.64 -10.01 27.87
N GLU A 5 -10.86 -8.89 28.54
CA GLU A 5 -11.73 -8.83 29.70
C GLU A 5 -13.19 -9.17 29.30
N LYS A 6 -13.84 -9.95 30.13
CA LYS A 6 -15.26 -10.30 29.98
C LYS A 6 -16.07 -9.00 29.91
N ASP A 7 -16.99 -8.89 28.98
CA ASP A 7 -17.82 -7.71 28.71
C ASP A 7 -17.10 -6.51 28.04
N SER A 8 -15.84 -6.65 27.67
CA SER A 8 -15.12 -5.60 26.92
C SER A 8 -15.55 -5.49 25.47
N ILE A 9 -16.15 -6.54 24.91
CA ILE A 9 -16.66 -6.64 23.53
C ILE A 9 -18.02 -7.35 23.54
N ASN A 10 -18.85 -7.08 22.53
CA ASN A 10 -20.09 -7.82 22.34
C ASN A 10 -19.85 -9.15 21.60
N LYS A 11 -20.90 -9.98 21.50
CA LYS A 11 -20.80 -11.31 20.90
C LYS A 11 -20.40 -11.25 19.41
N GLU A 12 -20.94 -10.32 18.63
CA GLU A 12 -20.61 -10.16 17.20
C GLU A 12 -19.15 -9.75 16.99
N GLN A 13 -18.61 -8.91 17.88
CA GLN A 13 -17.21 -8.56 17.89
C GLN A 13 -16.33 -9.76 18.26
N GLU A 14 -16.74 -10.54 19.26
CA GLU A 14 -16.06 -11.76 19.66
C GLU A 14 -16.02 -12.78 18.52
N ASP A 15 -17.17 -13.02 17.89
CA ASP A 15 -17.28 -13.93 16.74
C ASP A 15 -16.34 -13.50 15.60
N ALA A 16 -16.25 -12.20 15.30
CA ALA A 16 -15.33 -11.66 14.30
C ALA A 16 -13.85 -11.82 14.68
N ILE A 17 -13.52 -11.72 15.97
CA ILE A 17 -12.14 -11.91 16.46
C ILE A 17 -11.73 -13.38 16.36
N LEU A 18 -12.63 -14.30 16.66
CA LEU A 18 -12.36 -15.73 16.69
C LEU A 18 -12.44 -16.41 15.32
N GLU A 19 -13.04 -15.75 14.32
CA GLU A 19 -13.19 -16.31 12.98
C GLU A 19 -11.84 -16.50 12.29
N ASP A 20 -11.55 -17.72 11.84
CA ASP A 20 -10.30 -18.07 11.16
C ASP A 20 -10.36 -17.85 9.62
N ASN A 21 -11.55 -17.70 9.06
CA ASN A 21 -11.73 -17.42 7.64
C ASN A 21 -11.70 -15.93 7.35
N SER A 22 -11.77 -15.58 6.06
CA SER A 22 -11.87 -14.17 5.63
C SER A 22 -13.16 -13.54 6.14
N VAL A 23 -13.06 -12.41 6.82
CA VAL A 23 -14.18 -11.66 7.40
C VAL A 23 -14.24 -10.26 6.81
N LEU A 24 -15.43 -9.83 6.44
CA LEU A 24 -15.73 -8.44 6.13
C LEU A 24 -16.48 -7.81 7.32
N LEU A 25 -15.81 -6.93 8.06
CA LEU A 25 -16.39 -6.22 9.18
C LEU A 25 -17.04 -4.91 8.72
N ILE A 26 -18.38 -4.89 8.66
CA ILE A 26 -19.15 -3.69 8.33
C ILE A 26 -19.74 -3.14 9.65
N ALA A 27 -19.44 -1.90 9.96
CA ALA A 27 -19.86 -1.29 11.19
C ALA A 27 -20.00 0.24 11.07
N CYS A 28 -21.00 0.81 11.76
CA CYS A 28 -21.21 2.26 11.81
C CYS A 28 -20.06 2.99 12.53
N PRO A 29 -19.85 4.28 12.28
CA PRO A 29 -18.95 5.10 13.09
C PRO A 29 -19.29 4.97 14.60
N GLY A 30 -18.27 4.81 15.44
CA GLY A 30 -18.46 4.65 16.89
C GLY A 30 -18.83 3.25 17.38
N SER A 31 -19.07 2.27 16.52
CA SER A 31 -19.45 0.89 16.90
C SER A 31 -18.30 0.03 17.45
N GLY A 32 -17.10 0.59 17.58
CA GLY A 32 -15.95 -0.16 18.10
C GLY A 32 -15.14 -0.94 17.04
N LYS A 33 -15.31 -0.64 15.74
CA LYS A 33 -14.56 -1.27 14.64
C LYS A 33 -13.06 -1.39 14.92
N THR A 34 -12.42 -0.25 15.21
CA THR A 34 -10.98 -0.20 15.51
C THR A 34 -10.61 -1.08 16.70
N ARG A 35 -11.44 -1.11 17.73
CA ARG A 35 -11.23 -1.95 18.92
C ARG A 35 -11.28 -3.44 18.57
N THR A 36 -12.32 -3.86 17.83
CA THR A 36 -12.44 -5.25 17.34
C THR A 36 -11.21 -5.67 16.55
N LEU A 37 -10.75 -4.82 15.64
CA LEU A 37 -9.56 -5.06 14.81
C LEU A 37 -8.28 -5.11 15.65
N THR A 38 -8.12 -4.22 16.62
CA THR A 38 -6.97 -4.24 17.55
C THR A 38 -6.92 -5.55 18.35
N PHE A 39 -8.06 -6.01 18.83
CA PHE A 39 -8.15 -7.29 19.54
C PHE A 39 -7.91 -8.50 18.63
N LYS A 40 -8.41 -8.45 17.38
CA LYS A 40 -8.11 -9.48 16.39
C LYS A 40 -6.61 -9.56 16.11
N ILE A 41 -5.92 -8.43 15.91
CA ILE A 41 -4.47 -8.39 15.73
C ILE A 41 -3.75 -9.01 16.94
N ALA A 42 -4.12 -8.60 18.16
CA ALA A 42 -3.52 -9.13 19.38
C ALA A 42 -3.76 -10.64 19.54
N TYR A 43 -4.98 -11.11 19.22
CA TYR A 43 -5.35 -12.52 19.22
C TYR A 43 -4.46 -13.31 18.25
N GLU A 44 -4.31 -12.84 17.02
CA GLU A 44 -3.50 -13.52 15.99
C GLU A 44 -2.01 -13.52 16.33
N LEU A 45 -1.48 -12.40 16.84
CA LEU A 45 -0.09 -12.36 17.34
C LEU A 45 0.15 -13.42 18.40
N SER A 46 -0.79 -13.62 19.32
CA SER A 46 -0.69 -14.63 20.39
C SER A 46 -0.74 -16.07 19.88
N ARG A 47 -1.14 -16.31 18.65
CA ARG A 47 -1.27 -17.63 18.01
C ARG A 47 -0.12 -18.00 17.10
N LEU A 48 0.76 -17.06 16.77
CA LEU A 48 1.92 -17.31 15.91
C LEU A 48 2.79 -18.45 16.51
N LYS A 49 3.25 -19.33 15.67
CA LYS A 49 3.98 -20.55 16.06
C LYS A 49 5.46 -20.52 15.66
N SER A 50 5.84 -19.58 14.80
CA SER A 50 7.16 -19.49 14.22
C SER A 50 7.61 -18.04 14.12
N ASP A 51 8.89 -17.77 14.36
CA ASP A 51 9.51 -16.45 14.19
C ASP A 51 9.51 -15.95 12.74
N LYS A 52 9.09 -16.81 11.80
CA LYS A 52 8.96 -16.46 10.37
C LYS A 52 7.55 -16.00 9.97
N GLU A 53 6.60 -16.12 10.86
CA GLU A 53 5.21 -15.71 10.64
C GLU A 53 5.03 -14.26 11.06
N PHE A 54 4.22 -13.51 10.32
CA PHE A 54 3.94 -12.10 10.62
C PHE A 54 2.43 -11.84 10.52
N VAL A 55 1.94 -10.97 11.38
CA VAL A 55 0.63 -10.34 11.22
C VAL A 55 0.85 -9.04 10.45
N ILE A 56 0.18 -8.90 9.30
CA ILE A 56 0.30 -7.74 8.43
C ILE A 56 -1.01 -6.95 8.46
N ALA A 57 -0.93 -5.69 8.87
CA ALA A 57 -2.07 -4.78 8.90
C ALA A 57 -1.85 -3.62 7.92
N ILE A 58 -2.72 -3.51 6.92
CA ILE A 58 -2.64 -2.48 5.89
C ILE A 58 -3.69 -1.42 6.16
N THR A 59 -3.28 -0.17 6.21
CA THR A 59 -4.15 0.98 6.44
C THR A 59 -4.09 1.94 5.26
N TYR A 60 -5.05 2.86 5.21
CA TYR A 60 -5.05 3.89 4.18
C TYR A 60 -4.07 5.04 4.45
N THR A 61 -3.79 5.35 5.73
CA THR A 61 -2.93 6.46 6.13
C THR A 61 -1.92 6.03 7.18
N ASN A 62 -0.76 6.69 7.21
CA ASN A 62 0.26 6.47 8.25
C ASN A 62 -0.29 6.76 9.65
N ARG A 63 -1.11 7.82 9.80
CA ARG A 63 -1.74 8.14 11.08
C ARG A 63 -2.59 7.01 11.64
N ALA A 64 -3.37 6.34 10.78
CA ALA A 64 -4.15 5.17 11.20
C ALA A 64 -3.24 4.00 11.58
N SER A 65 -2.10 3.83 10.91
CA SER A 65 -1.10 2.81 11.27
C SER A 65 -0.55 3.04 12.68
N ASP A 66 -0.16 4.29 12.97
CA ASP A 66 0.42 4.66 14.27
C ASP A 66 -0.60 4.45 15.39
N GLU A 67 -1.85 4.90 15.20
CA GLU A 67 -2.94 4.73 16.16
C GLU A 67 -3.23 3.25 16.48
N ILE A 68 -3.26 2.38 15.47
CA ILE A 68 -3.51 0.95 15.67
C ILE A 68 -2.33 0.31 16.39
N LYS A 69 -1.09 0.67 16.01
CA LYS A 69 0.11 0.15 16.65
C LYS A 69 0.13 0.47 18.14
N GLU A 70 -0.07 1.75 18.51
CA GLU A 70 -0.16 2.17 19.91
C GLU A 70 -1.21 1.38 20.69
N ARG A 71 -2.40 1.17 20.10
CA ARG A 71 -3.49 0.43 20.74
C ARG A 71 -3.15 -1.05 20.94
N VAL A 72 -2.45 -1.69 20.00
CA VAL A 72 -2.00 -3.08 20.14
C VAL A 72 -0.93 -3.19 21.23
N GLU A 73 0.04 -2.26 21.26
CA GLU A 73 1.08 -2.21 22.28
C GLU A 73 0.50 -2.06 23.69
N LEU A 74 -0.55 -1.24 23.85
CA LEU A 74 -1.25 -1.07 25.14
C LEU A 74 -1.95 -2.35 25.64
N LEU A 75 -2.18 -3.33 24.78
CA LEU A 75 -2.74 -4.63 25.19
C LEU A 75 -1.65 -5.57 25.78
N GLY A 76 -0.39 -5.15 25.80
CA GLY A 76 0.71 -5.91 26.42
C GLY A 76 1.10 -7.17 25.65
N VAL A 77 0.76 -7.28 24.36
CA VAL A 77 1.20 -8.39 23.51
C VAL A 77 2.54 -8.07 22.86
N ASP A 78 3.32 -9.12 22.58
CA ASP A 78 4.56 -8.94 21.79
C ASP A 78 4.22 -8.54 20.36
N THR A 79 4.74 -7.40 19.93
CA THR A 79 4.52 -6.81 18.60
C THR A 79 5.70 -7.00 17.66
N SER A 80 6.70 -7.80 18.02
CA SER A 80 7.91 -8.03 17.20
C SER A 80 7.60 -8.64 15.81
N GLN A 81 6.52 -9.38 15.70
CA GLN A 81 6.03 -10.00 14.47
C GLN A 81 4.80 -9.28 13.88
N LEU A 82 4.56 -8.03 14.28
CA LEU A 82 3.51 -7.18 13.73
C LEU A 82 4.11 -6.18 12.75
N TRP A 83 3.63 -6.20 11.51
CA TRP A 83 3.87 -5.15 10.55
C TRP A 83 2.59 -4.36 10.29
N ILE A 84 2.65 -3.04 10.45
CA ILE A 84 1.55 -2.12 10.14
C ILE A 84 2.07 -1.02 9.24
N GLY A 85 1.33 -0.70 8.19
CA GLY A 85 1.68 0.37 7.27
C GLY A 85 0.65 0.58 6.16
N THR A 86 0.96 1.51 5.24
CA THR A 86 0.15 1.71 4.05
C THR A 86 0.46 0.64 2.99
N ILE A 87 -0.43 0.48 2.00
CA ILE A 87 -0.17 -0.44 0.88
C ILE A 87 1.12 -0.08 0.12
N HIS A 88 1.44 1.22 0.00
CA HIS A 88 2.68 1.66 -0.65
C HIS A 88 3.91 1.28 0.19
N SER A 89 3.85 1.45 1.51
CA SER A 89 4.92 1.02 2.42
C SER A 89 5.13 -0.49 2.34
N PHE A 90 4.04 -1.27 2.31
CA PHE A 90 4.09 -2.71 2.14
C PHE A 90 4.80 -3.09 0.82
N CYS A 91 4.35 -2.52 -0.28
CA CYS A 91 4.97 -2.78 -1.59
C CYS A 91 6.44 -2.41 -1.62
N MET A 92 6.82 -1.29 -1.00
CA MET A 92 8.22 -0.87 -0.91
C MET A 92 9.07 -1.85 -0.09
N GLU A 93 8.62 -2.20 1.12
CA GLU A 93 9.44 -2.94 2.08
C GLU A 93 9.49 -4.44 1.78
N TRP A 94 8.35 -5.02 1.40
CA TRP A 94 8.20 -6.45 1.24
C TRP A 94 8.33 -6.95 -0.21
N ILE A 95 8.21 -6.05 -1.20
CA ILE A 95 8.26 -6.44 -2.61
C ILE A 95 9.41 -5.73 -3.33
N LEU A 96 9.38 -4.38 -3.43
CA LEU A 96 10.34 -3.69 -4.28
C LEU A 96 11.76 -3.78 -3.74
N LYS A 97 12.00 -3.45 -2.45
CA LYS A 97 13.36 -3.51 -1.88
C LYS A 97 13.99 -4.90 -1.98
N PRO A 98 13.31 -6.02 -1.60
CA PRO A 98 13.91 -7.35 -1.66
C PRO A 98 14.01 -7.93 -3.08
N TYR A 99 13.06 -7.59 -3.96
CA TYR A 99 12.89 -8.30 -5.23
C TYR A 99 13.04 -7.42 -6.48
N HIS A 100 13.54 -6.17 -6.35
CA HIS A 100 13.73 -5.24 -7.49
C HIS A 100 14.56 -5.84 -8.64
N LEU A 101 15.45 -6.78 -8.36
CA LEU A 101 16.25 -7.47 -9.37
C LEU A 101 15.41 -8.26 -10.37
N TYR A 102 14.16 -8.57 -10.05
CA TYR A 102 13.24 -9.27 -10.95
C TYR A 102 12.49 -8.35 -11.91
N SER A 103 12.55 -7.03 -11.72
CA SER A 103 11.99 -6.05 -12.65
C SER A 103 13.09 -5.53 -13.56
N GLU A 104 12.88 -5.61 -14.89
CA GLU A 104 13.81 -5.06 -15.87
C GLU A 104 14.08 -3.58 -15.64
N ARG A 105 13.06 -2.85 -15.19
CA ARG A 105 13.10 -1.41 -14.91
C ARG A 105 13.89 -1.07 -13.65
N LEU A 106 13.83 -1.91 -12.62
CA LEU A 106 14.37 -1.63 -11.28
C LEU A 106 15.66 -2.39 -10.98
N LYS A 107 16.07 -3.35 -11.80
CA LYS A 107 17.21 -4.27 -11.52
C LYS A 107 18.53 -3.58 -11.23
N ASN A 108 18.74 -2.37 -11.75
CA ASN A 108 19.96 -1.57 -11.52
C ASN A 108 19.85 -0.63 -10.30
N GLY A 109 18.88 -0.86 -9.43
CA GLY A 109 18.53 0.01 -8.32
C GLY A 109 17.59 1.14 -8.72
N PHE A 110 16.91 1.71 -7.74
CA PHE A 110 15.97 2.80 -7.96
C PHE A 110 15.88 3.72 -6.74
N LYS A 111 15.39 4.94 -6.96
CA LYS A 111 15.06 5.91 -5.92
C LYS A 111 13.62 6.37 -6.11
N VAL A 112 12.85 6.43 -5.04
CA VAL A 112 11.50 7.04 -5.08
C VAL A 112 11.63 8.54 -4.96
N ILE A 113 11.01 9.28 -5.89
CA ILE A 113 10.89 10.73 -5.80
C ILE A 113 9.61 11.11 -5.05
N ASN A 114 9.63 12.24 -4.39
CA ASN A 114 8.47 12.79 -3.71
C ASN A 114 7.54 13.54 -4.68
N SER A 115 6.35 13.89 -4.22
CA SER A 115 5.35 14.61 -5.03
C SER A 115 5.85 15.98 -5.50
N PHE A 116 6.65 16.69 -4.72
CA PHE A 116 7.20 17.98 -5.09
C PHE A 116 8.19 17.87 -6.27
N ASP A 117 9.05 16.85 -6.25
CA ASP A 117 9.99 16.61 -7.36
C ASP A 117 9.23 16.21 -8.64
N SER A 118 8.20 15.37 -8.53
CA SER A 118 7.31 14.99 -9.64
C SER A 118 6.60 16.21 -10.24
N GLU A 119 6.01 17.05 -9.39
CA GLU A 119 5.33 18.28 -9.79
C GLU A 119 6.29 19.24 -10.52
N LYS A 120 7.50 19.40 -10.00
CA LYS A 120 8.51 20.25 -10.63
C LYS A 120 8.84 19.78 -12.04
N ILE A 121 9.09 18.49 -12.23
CA ILE A 121 9.40 17.93 -13.56
C ILE A 121 8.21 18.13 -14.50
N LEU A 122 7.00 17.74 -14.07
CA LEU A 122 5.79 17.88 -14.88
C LEU A 122 5.49 19.34 -15.24
N THR A 123 5.68 20.27 -14.29
CA THR A 123 5.49 21.71 -14.54
C THR A 123 6.43 22.22 -15.65
N GLU A 124 7.69 21.80 -15.64
CA GLU A 124 8.63 22.16 -16.71
C GLU A 124 8.19 21.57 -18.06
N LEU A 125 7.77 20.30 -18.10
CA LEU A 125 7.32 19.63 -19.32
C LEU A 125 6.01 20.20 -19.87
N CYS A 126 5.16 20.80 -19.04
CA CYS A 126 3.93 21.47 -19.48
C CYS A 126 4.16 22.84 -20.12
N LYS A 127 5.32 23.48 -19.94
CA LYS A 127 5.58 24.83 -20.46
C LYS A 127 5.38 25.00 -21.98
N PRO A 128 5.77 24.04 -22.84
CA PRO A 128 5.52 24.15 -24.27
C PRO A 128 4.01 24.14 -24.66
N TYR A 129 3.15 23.63 -23.81
CA TYR A 129 1.72 23.40 -24.03
C TYR A 129 0.82 24.48 -23.41
N LYS A 130 1.32 25.69 -23.18
CA LYS A 130 0.58 26.81 -22.56
C LYS A 130 -0.67 27.22 -23.33
N GLU A 131 -0.61 27.17 -24.66
CA GLU A 131 -1.75 27.51 -25.52
C GLU A 131 -2.92 26.53 -25.34
N GLU A 132 -2.63 25.27 -25.05
CA GLU A 132 -3.61 24.22 -24.72
C GLU A 132 -4.09 24.27 -23.26
N LYS A 133 -3.58 25.24 -22.47
CA LYS A 133 -3.86 25.39 -21.03
C LYS A 133 -3.63 24.10 -20.24
N ILE A 134 -2.57 23.37 -20.59
CA ILE A 134 -2.15 22.16 -19.88
C ILE A 134 -1.27 22.57 -18.69
N THR A 135 -1.58 21.98 -17.55
CA THR A 135 -0.85 22.15 -16.29
C THR A 135 -0.48 20.77 -15.72
N TYR A 136 0.38 20.73 -14.72
CA TYR A 136 0.73 19.47 -14.07
C TYR A 136 -0.48 18.77 -13.43
N TYR A 137 -1.53 19.50 -13.04
CA TYR A 137 -2.79 18.92 -12.54
C TYR A 137 -3.52 18.05 -13.58
N ASP A 138 -3.34 18.34 -14.86
CA ASP A 138 -3.90 17.54 -15.95
C ASP A 138 -3.12 16.21 -16.15
N CYS A 139 -1.88 16.13 -15.66
CA CYS A 139 -0.98 14.98 -15.84
C CYS A 139 -1.24 13.83 -14.88
N GLY A 140 -2.37 13.83 -14.17
CA GLY A 140 -2.72 12.76 -13.26
C GLY A 140 -2.84 11.41 -13.99
N ILE A 141 -2.31 10.37 -13.37
CA ILE A 141 -2.36 8.99 -13.86
C ILE A 141 -2.93 8.05 -12.81
N LEU A 142 -3.55 6.99 -13.28
CA LEU A 142 -4.00 5.87 -12.44
C LEU A 142 -3.28 4.60 -12.91
N ALA A 143 -2.49 4.01 -12.04
CA ALA A 143 -1.87 2.72 -12.28
C ALA A 143 -2.93 1.61 -12.22
N LYS A 144 -3.06 0.81 -13.28
CA LYS A 144 -3.83 -0.43 -13.29
C LYS A 144 -2.88 -1.61 -13.53
N THR A 145 -3.44 -2.80 -13.56
CA THR A 145 -2.67 -4.05 -13.69
C THR A 145 -1.97 -4.23 -15.03
N ASP A 146 -2.31 -3.45 -16.02
CA ASP A 146 -1.81 -3.54 -17.40
C ASP A 146 -1.05 -2.30 -17.86
N ASN A 147 -1.43 -1.12 -17.38
CA ASN A 147 -0.85 0.15 -17.83
C ASN A 147 -1.22 1.32 -16.92
N PHE A 148 -0.67 2.51 -17.26
CA PHE A 148 -1.07 3.79 -16.67
C PHE A 148 -2.14 4.45 -17.54
N TYR A 149 -3.19 4.96 -16.88
CA TYR A 149 -4.32 5.61 -17.52
C TYR A 149 -4.41 7.06 -17.08
N LEU A 150 -4.62 7.96 -18.03
CA LEU A 150 -4.86 9.38 -17.75
C LEU A 150 -6.14 9.56 -16.93
N THR A 151 -6.08 10.42 -15.91
CA THR A 151 -7.26 10.82 -15.13
C THR A 151 -7.92 12.08 -15.66
N CYS A 152 -7.27 12.81 -16.58
CA CYS A 152 -7.80 14.01 -17.21
C CYS A 152 -9.05 13.69 -18.05
N LEU A 153 -10.17 14.38 -17.76
CA LEU A 153 -11.44 14.19 -18.45
C LEU A 153 -11.53 14.89 -19.82
N ASP A 154 -10.67 15.89 -20.06
CA ASP A 154 -10.63 16.61 -21.34
C ASP A 154 -9.83 15.79 -22.38
N THR A 155 -10.57 15.06 -23.21
CA THR A 155 -9.99 14.19 -24.23
C THR A 155 -9.17 14.96 -25.29
N LYS A 156 -9.41 16.26 -25.49
CA LYS A 156 -8.65 17.09 -26.43
C LYS A 156 -7.18 17.24 -26.01
N LYS A 157 -6.91 17.17 -24.71
CA LYS A 157 -5.56 17.26 -24.15
C LYS A 157 -4.81 15.92 -24.17
N HIS A 158 -5.47 14.81 -24.44
CA HIS A 158 -4.88 13.47 -24.22
C HIS A 158 -3.60 13.24 -25.04
N ASN A 159 -3.55 13.67 -26.30
CA ASN A 159 -2.34 13.49 -27.12
C ASN A 159 -1.14 14.23 -26.54
N SER A 160 -1.33 15.49 -26.15
CA SER A 160 -0.29 16.29 -25.52
C SER A 160 0.11 15.76 -24.17
N LEU A 161 -0.85 15.27 -23.37
CA LEU A 161 -0.58 14.63 -22.08
C LEU A 161 0.19 13.31 -22.22
N GLN A 162 -0.11 12.51 -23.24
CA GLN A 162 0.66 11.30 -23.53
C GLN A 162 2.11 11.61 -23.87
N ASN A 163 2.38 12.67 -24.65
CA ASN A 163 3.73 13.12 -24.94
C ASN A 163 4.46 13.58 -23.67
N ILE A 164 3.82 14.43 -22.85
CA ILE A 164 4.36 14.92 -21.59
C ILE A 164 4.69 13.75 -20.65
N LEU A 165 3.79 12.81 -20.48
CA LEU A 165 4.01 11.64 -19.62
C LEU A 165 5.08 10.70 -20.20
N GLY A 166 5.17 10.56 -21.51
CA GLY A 166 6.25 9.82 -22.17
C GLY A 166 7.63 10.40 -21.83
N GLU A 167 7.78 11.73 -21.94
CA GLU A 167 9.01 12.42 -21.55
C GLU A 167 9.27 12.33 -20.04
N TYR A 168 8.23 12.48 -19.21
CA TYR A 168 8.31 12.32 -17.75
C TYR A 168 8.87 10.95 -17.37
N PHE A 169 8.29 9.88 -17.90
CA PHE A 169 8.77 8.52 -17.62
C PHE A 169 10.18 8.28 -18.14
N ALA A 170 10.55 8.84 -19.29
CA ALA A 170 11.91 8.75 -19.81
C ALA A 170 12.93 9.46 -18.91
N ILE A 171 12.57 10.61 -18.32
CA ILE A 171 13.40 11.32 -17.33
C ILE A 171 13.56 10.47 -16.06
N LEU A 172 12.47 9.91 -15.52
CA LEU A 172 12.53 9.04 -14.36
C LEU A 172 13.40 7.81 -14.63
N GLU A 173 13.26 7.22 -15.81
CA GLU A 173 14.05 6.06 -16.20
C GLU A 173 15.55 6.37 -16.27
N LYS A 174 15.92 7.43 -16.97
CA LYS A 174 17.31 7.88 -17.10
C LYS A 174 17.96 8.11 -15.74
N ASN A 175 17.19 8.61 -14.78
CA ASN A 175 17.67 8.92 -13.43
C ASN A 175 17.52 7.75 -12.44
N ARG A 176 17.07 6.57 -12.89
CA ARG A 176 16.72 5.43 -12.03
C ARG A 176 15.74 5.82 -10.91
N GLN A 177 14.74 6.61 -11.26
CA GLN A 177 13.73 7.10 -10.34
C GLN A 177 12.38 6.46 -10.65
N ILE A 178 11.56 6.32 -9.64
CA ILE A 178 10.13 6.03 -9.74
C ILE A 178 9.36 7.02 -8.87
N ASP A 179 8.13 7.30 -9.25
CA ASP A 179 7.21 8.08 -8.42
C ASP A 179 6.30 7.18 -7.56
N PHE A 180 5.40 7.83 -6.83
CA PHE A 180 4.53 7.14 -5.89
C PHE A 180 3.54 6.17 -6.57
N GLU A 181 3.00 6.55 -7.73
CA GLU A 181 2.07 5.70 -8.48
C GLU A 181 2.76 4.45 -9.05
N GLN A 182 4.02 4.57 -9.42
CA GLN A 182 4.81 3.48 -9.95
C GLN A 182 5.18 2.41 -8.90
N ILE A 183 5.12 2.72 -7.61
CA ILE A 183 5.39 1.75 -6.54
C ILE A 183 4.44 0.55 -6.65
N LEU A 184 3.13 0.81 -6.75
CA LEU A 184 2.12 -0.26 -6.85
C LEU A 184 2.24 -1.01 -8.18
N PHE A 185 2.48 -0.30 -9.27
CA PHE A 185 2.63 -0.90 -10.59
C PHE A 185 3.79 -1.90 -10.65
N TYR A 186 4.99 -1.50 -10.23
CA TYR A 186 6.15 -2.40 -10.27
C TYR A 186 6.07 -3.52 -9.23
N ALA A 187 5.45 -3.28 -8.08
CA ALA A 187 5.18 -4.35 -7.13
C ALA A 187 4.26 -5.41 -7.74
N TYR A 188 3.18 -5.01 -8.40
CA TYR A 188 2.28 -5.92 -9.10
C TYR A 188 3.00 -6.65 -10.26
N GLU A 189 3.80 -5.93 -11.06
CA GLU A 189 4.60 -6.53 -12.15
C GLU A 189 5.51 -7.66 -11.64
N ILE A 190 6.21 -7.44 -10.52
CA ILE A 190 7.07 -8.45 -9.90
C ILE A 190 6.24 -9.66 -9.45
N LEU A 191 5.14 -9.44 -8.73
CA LEU A 191 4.29 -10.54 -8.24
C LEU A 191 3.68 -11.34 -9.39
N LYS A 192 3.27 -10.69 -10.48
CA LYS A 192 2.72 -11.33 -11.68
C LYS A 192 3.76 -12.13 -12.43
N SER A 193 4.96 -11.56 -12.64
CA SER A 193 6.05 -12.20 -13.40
C SER A 193 6.78 -13.30 -12.62
N LYS A 194 6.74 -13.24 -11.28
CA LYS A 194 7.43 -14.14 -10.37
C LYS A 194 6.50 -14.68 -9.28
N PRO A 195 5.62 -15.64 -9.61
CA PRO A 195 4.68 -16.21 -8.63
C PRO A 195 5.33 -16.76 -7.36
N VAL A 196 6.61 -17.14 -7.44
CA VAL A 196 7.38 -17.57 -6.26
C VAL A 196 7.46 -16.48 -5.18
N VAL A 197 7.52 -15.20 -5.57
CA VAL A 197 7.53 -14.09 -4.62
C VAL A 197 6.19 -13.99 -3.89
N ALA A 198 5.07 -14.12 -4.60
CA ALA A 198 3.74 -14.15 -3.99
C ALA A 198 3.59 -15.33 -3.02
N ASN A 199 4.10 -16.52 -3.39
CA ASN A 199 4.08 -17.69 -2.51
C ASN A 199 4.95 -17.49 -1.25
N ILE A 200 6.12 -16.85 -1.37
CA ILE A 200 6.95 -16.53 -0.21
C ILE A 200 6.18 -15.59 0.72
N LEU A 201 5.60 -14.52 0.18
CA LEU A 201 4.85 -13.54 0.98
C LEU A 201 3.61 -14.17 1.64
N SER A 202 2.88 -15.05 0.96
CA SER A 202 1.73 -15.75 1.53
C SER A 202 2.12 -16.72 2.66
N ASN A 203 3.32 -17.29 2.61
CA ASN A 203 3.84 -18.16 3.67
C ASN A 203 4.43 -17.38 4.87
N LEU A 204 4.81 -16.11 4.65
CA LEU A 204 5.31 -15.24 5.72
C LEU A 204 4.18 -14.52 6.46
N SER A 205 3.06 -14.25 5.77
CA SER A 205 1.93 -13.54 6.33
C SER A 205 0.75 -14.50 6.55
N LEU A 206 0.51 -14.86 7.80
CA LEU A 206 -0.65 -15.68 8.15
C LEU A 206 -1.97 -14.89 8.03
N ILE A 207 -1.95 -13.58 8.25
CA ILE A 207 -3.16 -12.78 8.32
C ILE A 207 -2.90 -11.37 7.78
N SER A 208 -3.71 -10.97 6.81
CA SER A 208 -3.69 -9.61 6.28
C SER A 208 -4.98 -8.88 6.63
N PHE A 209 -4.85 -7.71 7.22
CA PHE A 209 -5.97 -6.82 7.52
C PHE A 209 -5.91 -5.60 6.60
N ILE A 210 -7.05 -5.26 5.98
CA ILE A 210 -7.20 -4.03 5.21
C ILE A 210 -8.20 -3.14 5.93
N PHE A 211 -7.75 -1.96 6.33
CA PHE A 211 -8.57 -0.98 7.04
C PHE A 211 -9.01 0.12 6.07
N SER A 212 -10.31 0.27 5.89
CA SER A 212 -10.89 1.48 5.31
C SER A 212 -11.47 2.32 6.45
N SER A 213 -10.98 3.54 6.59
CA SER A 213 -11.55 4.55 7.51
C SER A 213 -12.92 5.01 7.03
#